data_e85eb00b8a6bd509ae7b2d0e9501591e
#
_entry.id   e85eb00b8a6bd509ae7b2d0e9501591e
#
_cell.length_a   1.000
_cell.length_b   1.000
_cell.length_c   1.000
_cell.angle_alpha   90.00
_cell.angle_beta   90.00
_cell.angle_gamma   90.00
#
_symmetry.space_group_name_H-M   'P 1'
#
loop_
_entity.id
_entity.type
_entity.pdbx_description
1 polymer ?
#
loop_
_entity_poly.entity_id
_entity_poly.type
_entity_poly.pdbx_seq_one_letter_code
_entity_poly.pdbx_strand_id
1 'polypeptide(L)'
;ESKKQVNVHLSSLKKGRKKEKKLVVDEHAKIRETRNQSNKNQKSLENTMPKLKKQRQKKLIARLITLILLFSFAILVVVYFISPLSKVDMLSVSGTKEVADQEIIDVSQIKSGDNLWKVFFERKEISKNVLSELPQVKSMEISFDGLNDYTIKIEEYQTVAYLAEENKYYNILENGKIVN
;
A
#
# COMPACT_ATOMS: atom_id res chain seq x y z
N GLU A 1 19.95 -15.89 -104.10
CA GLU A 1 20.63 -15.45 -102.82
C GLU A 1 19.78 -14.42 -102.05
N SER A 2 19.00 -13.54 -102.67
CA SER A 2 18.19 -12.52 -102.04
C SER A 2 17.16 -12.98 -101.03
N LYS A 3 16.41 -14.11 -101.32
CA LYS A 3 15.35 -14.63 -100.41
C LYS A 3 15.87 -15.22 -99.08
N LYS A 4 17.14 -15.68 -99.02
CA LYS A 4 17.72 -16.28 -97.85
C LYS A 4 18.20 -15.21 -96.85
N GLN A 5 18.69 -14.07 -97.31
CA GLN A 5 19.09 -12.93 -96.45
C GLN A 5 17.87 -12.25 -95.83
N VAL A 6 16.78 -12.05 -96.50
CA VAL A 6 15.54 -11.47 -95.97
C VAL A 6 14.93 -12.36 -94.84
N ASN A 7 14.97 -13.67 -94.97
CA ASN A 7 14.47 -14.58 -93.96
C ASN A 7 15.31 -14.58 -92.67
N VAL A 8 16.61 -14.45 -92.83
CA VAL A 8 17.50 -14.35 -91.67
C VAL A 8 17.28 -13.03 -90.90
N HIS A 9 17.06 -11.94 -91.62
CA HIS A 9 16.81 -10.63 -91.04
C HIS A 9 15.44 -10.58 -90.28
N LEU A 10 14.36 -11.16 -90.90
CA LEU A 10 13.08 -11.27 -90.26
C LEU A 10 13.05 -12.17 -89.01
N SER A 11 13.87 -13.22 -88.98
CA SER A 11 13.97 -14.11 -87.88
C SER A 11 14.70 -13.43 -86.71
N SER A 12 15.73 -12.62 -86.99
CA SER A 12 16.46 -11.84 -85.92
C SER A 12 15.60 -10.72 -85.32
N LEU A 13 14.79 -10.03 -86.14
CA LEU A 13 13.84 -9.02 -85.67
C LEU A 13 12.72 -9.65 -84.77
N LYS A 14 12.20 -10.81 -85.15
CA LYS A 14 11.20 -11.56 -84.33
C LYS A 14 11.81 -12.03 -83.00
N LYS A 15 13.08 -12.42 -82.97
CA LYS A 15 13.79 -12.83 -81.77
C LYS A 15 14.10 -11.64 -80.83
N GLY A 16 14.41 -10.48 -81.42
CA GLY A 16 14.59 -9.20 -80.66
C GLY A 16 13.27 -8.77 -79.97
N ARG A 17 12.17 -8.70 -80.75
CA ARG A 17 10.84 -8.34 -80.19
C ARG A 17 10.35 -9.31 -79.14
N LYS A 18 10.66 -10.60 -79.25
CA LYS A 18 10.28 -11.60 -78.25
C LYS A 18 11.08 -11.44 -76.93
N LYS A 19 12.37 -11.02 -77.05
CA LYS A 19 13.24 -10.73 -75.87
C LYS A 19 12.85 -9.45 -75.16
N GLU A 20 12.49 -8.41 -75.94
CA GLU A 20 12.02 -7.14 -75.41
C GLU A 20 10.67 -7.26 -74.66
N LYS A 21 9.69 -8.00 -75.27
CA LYS A 21 8.42 -8.30 -74.64
C LYS A 21 8.61 -9.10 -73.30
N LYS A 22 9.57 -10.02 -73.25
CA LYS A 22 9.83 -10.81 -72.05
C LYS A 22 10.46 -9.93 -70.94
N LEU A 23 11.37 -9.02 -71.28
CA LEU A 23 11.97 -8.06 -70.33
C LEU A 23 10.88 -7.15 -69.74
N VAL A 24 10.01 -6.59 -70.56
CA VAL A 24 8.91 -5.71 -70.13
C VAL A 24 7.91 -6.45 -69.20
N VAL A 25 7.61 -7.72 -69.52
CA VAL A 25 6.72 -8.56 -68.69
C VAL A 25 7.37 -8.86 -67.32
N ASP A 26 8.66 -9.16 -67.30
CA ASP A 26 9.39 -9.44 -66.05
C ASP A 26 9.51 -8.17 -65.19
N GLU A 27 9.67 -7.00 -65.81
CA GLU A 27 9.71 -5.72 -65.09
C GLU A 27 8.35 -5.35 -64.48
N HIS A 28 7.27 -5.54 -65.24
CA HIS A 28 5.91 -5.36 -64.70
C HIS A 28 5.55 -6.37 -63.60
N ALA A 29 6.03 -7.60 -63.69
CA ALA A 29 5.86 -8.58 -62.61
C ALA A 29 6.57 -8.12 -61.32
N LYS A 30 7.81 -7.65 -61.43
CA LYS A 30 8.59 -7.16 -60.32
C LYS A 30 7.97 -5.92 -59.64
N ILE A 31 7.42 -5.00 -60.45
CA ILE A 31 6.69 -3.81 -59.95
C ILE A 31 5.39 -4.24 -59.22
N ARG A 32 4.68 -5.24 -59.72
CA ARG A 32 3.49 -5.78 -59.03
C ARG A 32 3.81 -6.46 -57.73
N GLU A 33 4.91 -7.19 -57.64
CA GLU A 33 5.36 -7.84 -56.40
C GLU A 33 5.77 -6.83 -55.32
N THR A 34 6.54 -5.80 -55.68
CA THR A 34 6.92 -4.73 -54.78
C THR A 34 5.72 -3.93 -54.28
N ARG A 35 4.74 -3.65 -55.14
CA ARG A 35 3.49 -2.99 -54.79
C ARG A 35 2.63 -3.82 -53.85
N ASN A 36 2.56 -5.14 -54.11
CA ASN A 36 1.82 -6.06 -53.27
C ASN A 36 2.47 -6.24 -51.88
N GLN A 37 3.82 -6.25 -51.80
CA GLN A 37 4.55 -6.26 -50.53
C GLN A 37 4.34 -4.96 -49.75
N SER A 38 4.38 -3.79 -50.39
CA SER A 38 4.10 -2.51 -49.80
C SER A 38 2.70 -2.42 -49.21
N ASN A 39 1.69 -2.86 -49.99
CA ASN A 39 0.30 -2.91 -49.54
C ASN A 39 0.09 -3.90 -48.36
N LYS A 40 0.79 -5.03 -48.37
CA LYS A 40 0.75 -6.00 -47.26
C LYS A 40 1.35 -5.45 -45.97
N ASN A 41 2.45 -4.72 -46.10
CA ASN A 41 3.11 -4.07 -44.97
C ASN A 41 2.27 -2.89 -44.43
N GLN A 42 1.64 -2.07 -45.30
CA GLN A 42 0.72 -1.02 -44.86
C GLN A 42 -0.51 -1.59 -44.12
N LYS A 43 -1.16 -2.64 -44.66
CA LYS A 43 -2.28 -3.30 -43.96
C LYS A 43 -1.88 -3.91 -42.63
N SER A 44 -0.67 -4.45 -42.49
CA SER A 44 -0.19 -4.99 -41.22
C SER A 44 0.05 -3.90 -40.17
N LEU A 45 0.58 -2.75 -40.58
CA LEU A 45 0.79 -1.58 -39.72
C LEU A 45 -0.55 -0.96 -39.31
N GLU A 46 -1.48 -0.82 -40.21
CA GLU A 46 -2.82 -0.27 -39.96
C GLU A 46 -3.63 -1.12 -38.96
N ASN A 47 -3.52 -2.44 -39.05
CA ASN A 47 -4.15 -3.36 -38.11
C ASN A 47 -3.46 -3.44 -36.73
N THR A 48 -2.19 -3.07 -36.65
CA THR A 48 -1.41 -3.11 -35.39
C THR A 48 -1.54 -1.83 -34.58
N MET A 49 -1.70 -0.70 -35.26
CA MET A 49 -1.85 0.63 -34.63
C MET A 49 -3.03 0.74 -33.63
N PRO A 50 -4.23 0.29 -33.94
CA PRO A 50 -5.35 0.36 -33.01
C PRO A 50 -5.16 -0.57 -31.78
N LYS A 51 -4.48 -1.69 -31.95
CA LYS A 51 -4.16 -2.61 -30.83
C LYS A 51 -3.16 -1.99 -29.85
N LEU A 52 -2.15 -1.32 -30.34
CA LEU A 52 -1.15 -0.62 -29.52
C LEU A 52 -1.75 0.59 -28.77
N LYS A 53 -2.63 1.35 -29.42
CA LYS A 53 -3.37 2.45 -28.78
C LYS A 53 -4.26 1.92 -27.64
N LYS A 54 -5.02 0.85 -27.88
CA LYS A 54 -5.85 0.21 -26.84
C LYS A 54 -5.02 -0.33 -25.67
N GLN A 55 -3.84 -0.89 -25.92
CA GLN A 55 -2.96 -1.35 -24.84
C GLN A 55 -2.38 -0.21 -24.02
N ARG A 56 -1.99 0.90 -24.64
CA ARG A 56 -1.53 2.10 -23.94
C ARG A 56 -2.66 2.73 -23.12
N GLN A 57 -3.86 2.81 -23.67
CA GLN A 57 -5.04 3.31 -22.95
C GLN A 57 -5.37 2.43 -21.74
N LYS A 58 -5.35 1.09 -21.89
CA LYS A 58 -5.57 0.18 -20.75
C LYS A 58 -4.54 0.38 -19.63
N LYS A 59 -3.25 0.58 -19.97
CA LYS A 59 -2.19 0.86 -18.98
C LYS A 59 -2.40 2.23 -18.30
N LEU A 60 -2.82 3.25 -19.05
CA LEU A 60 -3.14 4.56 -18.48
C LEU A 60 -4.35 4.50 -17.55
N ILE A 61 -5.42 3.82 -17.97
CA ILE A 61 -6.62 3.62 -17.15
C ILE A 61 -6.29 2.83 -15.90
N ALA A 62 -5.50 1.76 -16.01
CA ALA A 62 -5.07 0.99 -14.85
C ALA A 62 -4.28 1.85 -13.85
N ARG A 63 -3.36 2.69 -14.32
CA ARG A 63 -2.61 3.64 -13.46
C ARG A 63 -3.54 4.66 -12.80
N LEU A 64 -4.52 5.17 -13.54
CA LEU A 64 -5.51 6.11 -13.02
C LEU A 64 -6.36 5.47 -11.92
N ILE A 65 -6.83 4.25 -12.15
CA ILE A 65 -7.60 3.49 -11.16
C ILE A 65 -6.75 3.24 -9.90
N THR A 66 -5.49 2.84 -10.07
CA THR A 66 -4.59 2.64 -8.93
C THR A 66 -4.39 3.93 -8.14
N LEU A 67 -4.25 5.07 -8.82
CA LEU A 67 -4.09 6.37 -8.17
C LEU A 67 -5.36 6.76 -7.39
N ILE A 68 -6.55 6.57 -7.99
CA ILE A 68 -7.83 6.84 -7.35
C ILE A 68 -8.01 5.95 -6.11
N LEU A 69 -7.66 4.67 -6.22
CA LEU A 69 -7.78 3.72 -5.13
C LEU A 69 -6.85 4.09 -3.97
N LEU A 70 -5.62 4.49 -4.26
CA LEU A 70 -4.66 4.97 -3.26
C LEU A 70 -5.15 6.25 -2.57
N PHE A 71 -5.73 7.19 -3.33
CA PHE A 71 -6.26 8.43 -2.78
C PHE A 71 -7.52 8.18 -1.93
N SER A 72 -8.40 7.29 -2.40
CA SER A 72 -9.58 6.85 -1.64
C SER A 72 -9.19 6.19 -0.32
N PHE A 73 -8.16 5.33 -0.33
CA PHE A 73 -7.64 4.72 0.88
C PHE A 73 -7.11 5.77 1.87
N ALA A 74 -6.35 6.75 1.39
CA ALA A 74 -5.86 7.85 2.24
C ALA A 74 -7.00 8.63 2.90
N ILE A 75 -8.08 8.92 2.15
CA ILE A 75 -9.28 9.60 2.68
C ILE A 75 -9.95 8.72 3.75
N LEU A 76 -10.10 7.42 3.52
CA LEU A 76 -10.69 6.50 4.50
C LEU A 76 -9.89 6.48 5.81
N VAL A 77 -8.55 6.49 5.73
CA VAL A 77 -7.68 6.57 6.91
C VAL A 77 -7.93 7.86 7.68
N VAL A 78 -8.00 9.00 7.01
CA VAL A 78 -8.27 10.30 7.67
C VAL A 78 -9.65 10.30 8.32
N VAL A 79 -10.68 9.81 7.62
CA VAL A 79 -12.04 9.69 8.16
C VAL A 79 -12.06 8.78 9.40
N TYR A 80 -11.33 7.67 9.38
CA TYR A 80 -11.20 6.79 10.54
C TYR A 80 -10.61 7.52 11.75
N PHE A 81 -9.53 8.31 11.57
CA PHE A 81 -8.91 9.05 12.68
C PHE A 81 -9.81 10.14 13.29
N ILE A 82 -10.73 10.70 12.51
CA ILE A 82 -11.70 11.71 12.98
C ILE A 82 -12.94 11.04 13.59
N SER A 83 -13.21 9.79 13.23
CA SER A 83 -14.37 9.03 13.69
C SER A 83 -14.31 8.74 15.19
N PRO A 84 -15.47 8.62 15.87
CA PRO A 84 -15.54 8.11 17.23
C PRO A 84 -14.93 6.71 17.40
N LEU A 85 -14.83 5.93 16.31
CA LEU A 85 -14.18 4.61 16.32
C LEU A 85 -12.67 4.65 16.65
N SER A 86 -12.03 5.81 16.58
CA SER A 86 -10.62 5.98 16.96
C SER A 86 -10.45 6.60 18.34
N LYS A 87 -11.51 6.67 19.15
CA LYS A 87 -11.48 7.22 20.50
C LYS A 87 -11.62 6.13 21.55
N VAL A 88 -11.00 6.34 22.69
CA VAL A 88 -11.15 5.48 23.87
C VAL A 88 -12.61 5.58 24.35
N ASP A 89 -13.30 4.45 24.42
CA ASP A 89 -14.67 4.38 24.93
C ASP A 89 -14.64 3.98 26.41
N MET A 90 -14.12 2.81 26.72
CA MET A 90 -14.06 2.30 28.07
C MET A 90 -12.61 2.11 28.51
N LEU A 91 -12.36 2.49 29.77
CA LEU A 91 -11.07 2.25 30.43
C LEU A 91 -11.34 1.41 31.68
N SER A 92 -10.77 0.21 31.71
CA SER A 92 -10.85 -0.69 32.86
C SER A 92 -9.50 -0.86 33.51
N VAL A 93 -9.45 -0.94 34.84
CA VAL A 93 -8.25 -1.23 35.61
C VAL A 93 -8.42 -2.61 36.23
N SER A 94 -7.37 -3.39 36.26
CA SER A 94 -7.37 -4.74 36.85
C SER A 94 -6.05 -5.02 37.56
N GLY A 95 -6.12 -5.85 38.61
CA GLY A 95 -4.95 -6.26 39.40
C GLY A 95 -4.64 -5.38 40.60
N THR A 96 -5.42 -4.33 40.81
CA THR A 96 -5.36 -3.46 41.98
C THR A 96 -5.86 -4.17 43.24
N LYS A 97 -5.25 -3.87 44.38
CA LYS A 97 -5.62 -4.39 45.71
C LYS A 97 -5.70 -3.26 46.73
N GLU A 98 -4.68 -2.45 46.84
CA GLU A 98 -4.55 -1.35 47.79
C GLU A 98 -4.73 0.02 47.14
N VAL A 99 -4.31 0.17 45.89
CA VAL A 99 -4.46 1.42 45.12
C VAL A 99 -5.85 1.47 44.48
N ALA A 100 -6.53 2.60 44.62
CA ALA A 100 -7.84 2.77 44.00
C ALA A 100 -7.72 2.86 42.46
N ASP A 101 -8.60 2.20 41.74
CA ASP A 101 -8.65 2.22 40.27
C ASP A 101 -8.71 3.67 39.73
N GLN A 102 -9.48 4.52 40.41
CA GLN A 102 -9.63 5.92 40.02
C GLN A 102 -8.29 6.71 40.13
N GLU A 103 -7.48 6.43 41.12
CA GLU A 103 -6.18 7.06 41.32
C GLU A 103 -5.23 6.71 40.16
N ILE A 104 -5.26 5.46 39.69
CA ILE A 104 -4.48 5.02 38.56
C ILE A 104 -4.94 5.73 37.27
N ILE A 105 -6.27 5.83 37.07
CA ILE A 105 -6.85 6.54 35.93
C ILE A 105 -6.44 8.01 35.94
N ASP A 106 -6.52 8.68 37.10
CA ASP A 106 -6.22 10.09 37.22
C ASP A 106 -4.72 10.38 36.96
N VAL A 107 -3.83 9.55 37.49
CA VAL A 107 -2.36 9.67 37.27
C VAL A 107 -1.99 9.28 35.82
N SER A 108 -2.67 8.32 35.23
CA SER A 108 -2.43 7.94 33.82
C SER A 108 -2.84 9.04 32.85
N GLN A 109 -3.71 9.96 33.27
CA GLN A 109 -4.30 11.03 32.46
C GLN A 109 -5.06 10.57 31.22
N ILE A 110 -5.38 9.27 31.12
CA ILE A 110 -6.18 8.72 30.03
C ILE A 110 -7.65 8.99 30.32
N LYS A 111 -8.35 9.59 29.33
CA LYS A 111 -9.77 9.94 29.45
C LYS A 111 -10.59 9.27 28.35
N SER A 112 -11.83 8.94 28.66
CA SER A 112 -12.81 8.57 27.63
C SER A 112 -12.91 9.71 26.60
N GLY A 113 -12.85 9.37 25.31
CA GLY A 113 -12.80 10.32 24.21
C GLY A 113 -11.41 10.69 23.71
N ASP A 114 -10.33 10.29 24.42
CA ASP A 114 -8.97 10.47 23.95
C ASP A 114 -8.71 9.66 22.67
N ASN A 115 -7.70 10.09 21.90
CA ASN A 115 -7.35 9.36 20.69
C ASN A 115 -6.66 8.03 21.06
N LEU A 116 -7.26 6.93 20.64
CA LEU A 116 -6.83 5.57 20.87
C LEU A 116 -5.35 5.34 20.48
N TRP A 117 -4.98 5.84 19.31
CA TRP A 117 -3.62 5.69 18.80
C TRP A 117 -2.60 6.52 19.58
N LYS A 118 -2.99 7.70 20.10
CA LYS A 118 -2.14 8.50 20.96
C LYS A 118 -1.79 7.71 22.21
N VAL A 119 -2.80 7.19 22.92
CA VAL A 119 -2.59 6.35 24.12
C VAL A 119 -1.71 5.14 23.80
N PHE A 120 -1.93 4.48 22.65
CA PHE A 120 -1.11 3.34 22.24
C PHE A 120 0.36 3.68 22.04
N PHE A 121 0.67 4.79 21.41
CA PHE A 121 2.06 5.21 21.19
C PHE A 121 2.73 5.74 22.46
N GLU A 122 1.98 6.42 23.32
CA GLU A 122 2.45 7.02 24.56
C GLU A 122 2.42 6.03 25.75
N ARG A 123 1.91 4.81 25.59
CA ARG A 123 1.70 3.84 26.69
C ARG A 123 2.93 3.62 27.59
N LYS A 124 4.14 3.64 27.03
CA LYS A 124 5.37 3.46 27.80
C LYS A 124 5.68 4.66 28.69
N GLU A 125 5.41 5.86 28.20
CA GLU A 125 5.58 7.10 28.93
C GLU A 125 4.54 7.22 30.04
N ILE A 126 3.29 6.91 29.72
CA ILE A 126 2.19 6.86 30.70
C ILE A 126 2.52 5.87 31.81
N SER A 127 2.94 4.65 31.47
CA SER A 127 3.33 3.64 32.45
C SER A 127 4.49 4.15 33.35
N LYS A 128 5.52 4.79 32.78
CA LYS A 128 6.62 5.35 33.53
C LYS A 128 6.16 6.44 34.48
N ASN A 129 5.24 7.30 34.08
CA ASN A 129 4.69 8.36 34.93
C ASN A 129 3.93 7.78 36.13
N VAL A 130 3.04 6.81 35.90
CA VAL A 130 2.29 6.13 36.95
C VAL A 130 3.24 5.44 37.93
N LEU A 131 4.27 4.73 37.46
CA LEU A 131 5.28 4.08 38.31
C LEU A 131 6.10 5.06 39.11
N SER A 132 6.27 6.32 38.67
CA SER A 132 6.99 7.35 39.40
C SER A 132 6.13 8.02 40.45
N GLU A 133 4.84 8.20 40.22
CA GLU A 133 3.91 8.90 41.11
C GLU A 133 3.28 7.96 42.15
N LEU A 134 3.05 6.68 41.77
CA LEU A 134 2.46 5.67 42.65
C LEU A 134 3.53 4.64 43.07
N PRO A 135 4.20 4.83 44.22
CA PRO A 135 5.26 3.93 44.69
C PRO A 135 4.78 2.51 45.03
N GLN A 136 3.48 2.31 45.21
CA GLN A 136 2.83 1.01 45.39
C GLN A 136 2.80 0.16 44.14
N VAL A 137 2.81 0.79 42.96
CA VAL A 137 2.75 0.12 41.69
C VAL A 137 4.11 -0.45 41.29
N LYS A 138 4.17 -1.76 41.08
CA LYS A 138 5.36 -2.49 40.66
C LYS A 138 5.49 -2.52 39.13
N SER A 139 4.41 -2.82 38.47
CA SER A 139 4.34 -2.84 37.01
C SER A 139 2.97 -2.40 36.50
N MET A 140 2.96 -1.80 35.32
CA MET A 140 1.75 -1.38 34.61
C MET A 140 1.86 -1.75 33.16
N GLU A 141 0.83 -2.45 32.66
CA GLU A 141 0.69 -2.81 31.27
C GLU A 141 -0.64 -2.26 30.72
N ILE A 142 -0.55 -1.54 29.61
CA ILE A 142 -1.73 -1.01 28.91
C ILE A 142 -1.95 -1.84 27.65
N SER A 143 -3.09 -2.50 27.58
CA SER A 143 -3.48 -3.36 26.46
C SER A 143 -4.83 -2.98 25.89
N PHE A 144 -5.05 -3.28 24.61
CA PHE A 144 -6.36 -3.17 23.99
C PHE A 144 -7.25 -4.33 24.43
N ASP A 145 -8.50 -3.98 24.72
CA ASP A 145 -9.55 -4.95 25.00
C ASP A 145 -10.75 -4.61 24.11
N GLY A 146 -10.83 -5.30 22.97
CA GLY A 146 -11.86 -5.01 21.96
C GLY A 146 -11.43 -4.00 20.89
N LEU A 147 -12.35 -3.14 20.45
CA LEU A 147 -12.12 -2.19 19.36
C LEU A 147 -11.68 -0.81 19.85
N ASN A 148 -12.26 -0.34 20.96
CA ASN A 148 -12.10 1.02 21.48
C ASN A 148 -11.79 1.05 22.98
N ASP A 149 -11.60 -0.11 23.59
CA ASP A 149 -11.44 -0.24 25.04
C ASP A 149 -9.99 -0.50 25.40
N TYR A 150 -9.56 0.04 26.52
CA TYR A 150 -8.27 -0.23 27.11
C TYR A 150 -8.42 -0.91 28.48
N THR A 151 -7.58 -1.90 28.70
CA THR A 151 -7.38 -2.51 30.00
C THR A 151 -5.98 -2.15 30.53
N ILE A 152 -5.95 -1.53 31.69
CA ILE A 152 -4.74 -1.25 32.45
C ILE A 152 -4.59 -2.40 33.46
N LYS A 153 -3.53 -3.20 33.29
CA LYS A 153 -3.16 -4.24 34.23
C LYS A 153 -2.10 -3.70 35.18
N ILE A 154 -2.37 -3.78 36.46
CA ILE A 154 -1.49 -3.32 37.53
C ILE A 154 -0.99 -4.52 38.32
N GLU A 155 0.28 -4.51 38.66
CA GLU A 155 0.88 -5.35 39.68
C GLU A 155 1.38 -4.44 40.79
N GLU A 156 0.96 -4.68 42.01
CA GLU A 156 1.35 -3.89 43.21
C GLU A 156 2.45 -4.60 43.99
N TYR A 157 3.31 -3.81 44.65
CA TYR A 157 4.21 -4.32 45.65
C TYR A 157 3.44 -4.79 46.87
N GLN A 158 3.84 -5.90 47.46
CA GLN A 158 3.19 -6.41 48.68
C GLN A 158 3.65 -5.63 49.89
N THR A 159 2.71 -5.34 50.78
CA THR A 159 3.01 -4.82 52.11
C THR A 159 3.62 -5.91 52.99
N VAL A 160 4.85 -5.73 53.44
CA VAL A 160 5.62 -6.70 54.24
C VAL A 160 5.63 -6.38 55.73
N ALA A 161 5.41 -5.12 56.09
CA ALA A 161 5.37 -4.68 57.49
C ALA A 161 4.57 -3.38 57.62
N TYR A 162 4.20 -3.07 58.84
CA TYR A 162 3.54 -1.83 59.21
C TYR A 162 4.41 -1.06 60.18
N LEU A 163 4.60 0.22 59.94
CA LEU A 163 5.24 1.14 60.84
C LEU A 163 4.17 1.98 61.53
N ALA A 164 4.15 1.92 62.88
CA ALA A 164 3.26 2.76 63.66
C ALA A 164 4.06 3.97 64.19
N GLU A 165 3.61 5.18 63.89
CA GLU A 165 4.20 6.43 64.35
C GLU A 165 3.08 7.38 64.80
N GLU A 166 3.15 7.76 66.06
CA GLU A 166 2.26 8.70 66.78
C GLU A 166 0.77 8.41 66.71
N ASN A 167 0.14 8.00 65.84
CA ASN A 167 -1.27 7.63 65.64
C ASN A 167 -1.58 7.29 64.18
N LYS A 168 -0.52 7.11 63.37
CA LYS A 168 -0.63 6.73 61.95
C LYS A 168 0.07 5.42 61.72
N TYR A 169 -0.45 4.68 60.77
CA TYR A 169 0.14 3.44 60.29
C TYR A 169 0.64 3.65 58.87
N TYR A 170 1.85 3.26 58.60
CA TYR A 170 2.47 3.32 57.30
C TYR A 170 2.76 1.89 56.81
N ASN A 171 2.53 1.67 55.58
CA ASN A 171 2.82 0.37 54.94
C ASN A 171 4.28 0.37 54.48
N ILE A 172 5.02 -0.65 54.84
CA ILE A 172 6.37 -0.90 54.30
C ILE A 172 6.20 -1.93 53.20
N LEU A 173 6.53 -1.54 51.97
CA LEU A 173 6.43 -2.37 50.81
C LEU A 173 7.67 -3.27 50.64
N GLU A 174 7.55 -4.36 49.85
CA GLU A 174 8.64 -5.30 49.59
C GLU A 174 9.86 -4.64 48.92
N ASN A 175 9.70 -3.48 48.27
CA ASN A 175 10.79 -2.68 47.67
C ASN A 175 11.45 -1.72 48.70
N GLY A 176 11.03 -1.79 49.96
CA GLY A 176 11.54 -0.93 51.06
C GLY A 176 10.96 0.48 51.10
N LYS A 177 10.02 0.84 50.22
CA LYS A 177 9.33 2.13 50.26
C LYS A 177 8.28 2.11 51.36
N ILE A 178 8.07 3.29 51.99
CA ILE A 178 7.06 3.51 53.00
C ILE A 178 5.94 4.33 52.37
N VAL A 179 4.70 3.88 52.52
CA VAL A 179 3.52 4.56 51.99
C VAL A 179 2.46 4.65 53.07
N ASN A 180 1.58 5.66 52.91
CA ASN A 180 0.50 5.92 53.87
C ASN A 180 -0.82 5.43 53.31
#